data_19a8eb1c0d3faf4f3af2c94d5e8697a0
#
_entry.id   19a8eb1c0d3faf4f3af2c94d5e8697a0
#
_cell.length_a   1.000
_cell.length_b   1.000
_cell.length_c   1.000
_cell.angle_alpha   90.00
_cell.angle_beta   90.00
_cell.angle_gamma   90.00
#
_symmetry.space_group_name_H-M   'P 1'
#
loop_
_entity.id
_entity.type
_entity.pdbx_description
1 polymer ?
#
loop_
_entity_poly.entity_id
_entity_poly.type
_entity_poly.pdbx_seq_one_letter_code
_entity_poly.pdbx_strand_id
1 'polypeptide(L)'
;MLKVEALFTEYTNELGQPVKAAQDIHIDVPEGHFFTLLGPSGCGKTTTLRSIAGLERPKSGQISVSDVVVFSGSRGLFVPPNRRGFGMVFQSYAIWPHMDVFSNTAFPLQVGRVKFSRAEIDAKVMKVLAAVQLDHLRDREATKLSGGQQQRLALARALVMEPKLLLLDEPLSNLDAKLRELMRFELKRLQRELKITTVYVTHDQSEALALSHQVAVMNLGRIQQIGSPRDIYERPQNQFVADFVGSTNFVDGRVLAVDAEQGFYRIDTEIGALRAYSVEPVRAGDKVVLSIRPEDVDLSDAQPADTRVNAWHAMVDQKVFLGEAMDFQIKVGERTLLSRTHPSVRTPIGQRVWARIEPAKVVAMPASAELQKSA
;
A
#
# COMPACT_ATOMS: atom_id res chain seq x y z
N MET A 1 -13.31 -4.85 13.71
CA MET A 1 -14.39 -4.86 12.69
C MET A 1 -14.23 -5.98 11.67
N LEU A 2 -13.20 -6.02 10.83
CA LEU A 2 -12.87 -7.17 9.96
C LEU A 2 -11.73 -7.97 10.59
N LYS A 3 -11.92 -9.28 10.76
CA LYS A 3 -10.84 -10.21 11.13
C LYS A 3 -10.70 -11.31 10.08
N VAL A 4 -9.48 -11.57 9.67
CA VAL A 4 -9.09 -12.69 8.82
C VAL A 4 -8.02 -13.48 9.57
N GLU A 5 -8.23 -14.78 9.75
CA GLU A 5 -7.37 -15.64 10.55
C GLU A 5 -6.95 -16.87 9.76
N ALA A 6 -5.64 -17.08 9.62
CA ALA A 6 -5.01 -18.22 8.95
C ALA A 6 -5.66 -18.53 7.58
N LEU A 7 -5.94 -17.47 6.78
CA LEU A 7 -6.62 -17.64 5.49
C LEU A 7 -5.67 -18.29 4.49
N PHE A 8 -6.15 -19.36 3.88
CA PHE A 8 -5.45 -20.06 2.81
C PHE A 8 -6.37 -20.20 1.60
N THR A 9 -5.92 -19.67 0.45
CA THR A 9 -6.65 -19.76 -0.82
C THR A 9 -5.70 -20.24 -1.91
N GLU A 10 -6.10 -21.26 -2.61
CA GLU A 10 -5.39 -21.77 -3.80
C GLU A 10 -6.38 -21.92 -4.96
N TYR A 11 -5.88 -21.77 -6.17
CA TYR A 11 -6.61 -22.07 -7.39
C TYR A 11 -5.75 -22.91 -8.34
N THR A 12 -6.38 -23.54 -9.30
CA THR A 12 -5.68 -24.29 -10.34
C THR A 12 -5.46 -23.38 -11.54
N ASN A 13 -4.22 -23.24 -12.01
CA ASN A 13 -3.90 -22.46 -13.21
C ASN A 13 -4.32 -23.23 -14.49
N GLU A 14 -4.17 -22.60 -15.64
CA GLU A 14 -4.50 -23.19 -16.94
C GLU A 14 -3.72 -24.49 -17.26
N LEU A 15 -2.56 -24.68 -16.60
CA LEU A 15 -1.72 -25.87 -16.72
C LEU A 15 -2.11 -26.97 -15.72
N GLY A 16 -3.20 -26.82 -14.97
CA GLY A 16 -3.63 -27.78 -13.96
C GLY A 16 -2.80 -27.77 -12.67
N GLN A 17 -1.92 -26.78 -12.46
CA GLN A 17 -1.05 -26.71 -11.28
C GLN A 17 -1.70 -25.85 -10.18
N PRO A 18 -1.59 -26.25 -8.90
CA PRO A 18 -2.10 -25.47 -7.79
C PRO A 18 -1.25 -24.20 -7.56
N VAL A 19 -1.88 -23.05 -7.56
CA VAL A 19 -1.28 -21.75 -7.24
C VAL A 19 -1.77 -21.32 -5.86
N LYS A 20 -0.85 -21.19 -4.92
CA LYS A 20 -1.13 -20.73 -3.54
C LYS A 20 -1.21 -19.21 -3.53
N ALA A 21 -2.41 -18.67 -3.73
CA ALA A 21 -2.62 -17.24 -3.88
C ALA A 21 -2.68 -16.46 -2.54
N ALA A 22 -3.13 -17.11 -1.48
CA ALA A 22 -3.08 -16.58 -0.12
C ALA A 22 -2.61 -17.69 0.84
N GLN A 23 -1.59 -17.41 1.65
CA GLN A 23 -0.94 -18.37 2.51
C GLN A 23 -0.81 -17.80 3.92
N ASP A 24 -1.60 -18.32 4.84
CA ASP A 24 -1.56 -17.95 6.25
C ASP A 24 -1.76 -16.44 6.47
N ILE A 25 -2.79 -15.88 5.81
CA ILE A 25 -3.09 -14.46 5.91
C ILE A 25 -3.83 -14.14 7.20
N HIS A 26 -3.27 -13.21 7.96
CA HIS A 26 -3.85 -12.64 9.17
C HIS A 26 -4.04 -11.13 9.00
N ILE A 27 -5.28 -10.66 9.20
CA ILE A 27 -5.63 -9.24 9.07
C ILE A 27 -6.61 -8.90 10.20
N ASP A 28 -6.37 -7.77 10.86
CA ASP A 28 -7.30 -7.17 11.83
C ASP A 28 -7.50 -5.69 11.47
N VAL A 29 -8.71 -5.34 11.03
CA VAL A 29 -9.05 -3.97 10.62
C VAL A 29 -10.06 -3.40 11.59
N PRO A 30 -9.70 -2.37 12.37
CA PRO A 30 -10.63 -1.65 13.22
C PRO A 30 -11.76 -0.98 12.43
N GLU A 31 -12.86 -0.67 13.12
CA GLU A 31 -14.00 0.04 12.51
C GLU A 31 -13.57 1.43 12.04
N GLY A 32 -14.09 1.85 10.87
CA GLY A 32 -13.78 3.14 10.26
C GLY A 32 -12.36 3.27 9.71
N HIS A 33 -11.53 2.21 9.74
CA HIS A 33 -10.18 2.26 9.21
C HIS A 33 -10.14 1.98 7.70
N PHE A 34 -9.14 2.59 7.06
CA PHE A 34 -8.75 2.33 5.69
C PHE A 34 -7.52 1.41 5.70
N PHE A 35 -7.69 0.18 5.26
CA PHE A 35 -6.66 -0.85 5.23
C PHE A 35 -6.31 -1.19 3.78
N THR A 36 -5.02 -1.18 3.45
CA THR A 36 -4.57 -1.45 2.09
C THR A 36 -3.75 -2.72 1.99
N LEU A 37 -4.08 -3.57 1.02
CA LEU A 37 -3.24 -4.66 0.54
C LEU A 37 -2.39 -4.12 -0.61
N LEU A 38 -1.08 -4.01 -0.40
CA LEU A 38 -0.10 -3.48 -1.33
C LEU A 38 0.88 -4.59 -1.75
N GLY A 39 1.31 -4.64 -3.00
CA GLY A 39 2.30 -5.62 -3.45
C GLY A 39 2.34 -5.74 -4.97
N PRO A 40 3.30 -6.49 -5.53
CA PRO A 40 3.43 -6.69 -6.97
C PRO A 40 2.23 -7.45 -7.56
N SER A 41 2.09 -7.39 -8.89
CA SER A 41 1.05 -8.13 -9.58
C SER A 41 1.19 -9.64 -9.32
N GLY A 42 0.07 -10.33 -9.11
CA GLY A 42 0.06 -11.76 -8.85
C GLY A 42 0.44 -12.20 -7.43
N CYS A 43 0.73 -11.29 -6.48
CA CYS A 43 1.08 -11.66 -5.10
C CYS A 43 -0.10 -12.07 -4.20
N GLY A 44 -1.35 -12.11 -4.71
CA GLY A 44 -2.52 -12.62 -3.99
C GLY A 44 -3.48 -11.58 -3.39
N LYS A 45 -3.27 -10.26 -3.62
CA LYS A 45 -4.12 -9.17 -3.09
C LYS A 45 -5.59 -9.32 -3.48
N THR A 46 -5.87 -9.36 -4.78
CA THR A 46 -7.23 -9.51 -5.33
C THR A 46 -7.89 -10.80 -4.88
N THR A 47 -7.13 -11.92 -4.81
CA THR A 47 -7.66 -13.20 -4.30
C THR A 47 -8.06 -13.07 -2.82
N THR A 48 -7.25 -12.42 -2.01
CA THR A 48 -7.56 -12.15 -0.60
C THR A 48 -8.81 -11.27 -0.47
N LEU A 49 -8.90 -10.18 -1.24
CA LEU A 49 -10.07 -9.30 -1.27
C LEU A 49 -11.33 -10.06 -1.70
N ARG A 50 -11.27 -10.86 -2.77
CA ARG A 50 -12.40 -11.67 -3.27
C ARG A 50 -12.81 -12.76 -2.30
N SER A 51 -11.87 -13.32 -1.53
CA SER A 51 -12.16 -14.24 -0.44
C SER A 51 -12.98 -13.54 0.67
N ILE A 52 -12.59 -12.30 1.05
CA ILE A 52 -13.35 -11.47 1.99
C ILE A 52 -14.73 -11.15 1.42
N ALA A 53 -14.85 -10.83 0.12
CA ALA A 53 -16.13 -10.57 -0.56
C ALA A 53 -17.02 -11.83 -0.67
N GLY A 54 -16.46 -13.04 -0.60
CA GLY A 54 -17.13 -14.31 -0.83
C GLY A 54 -17.28 -14.67 -2.31
N LEU A 55 -16.52 -14.02 -3.18
CA LEU A 55 -16.43 -14.34 -4.60
C LEU A 55 -15.46 -15.50 -4.86
N GLU A 56 -14.47 -15.65 -3.98
CA GLU A 56 -13.55 -16.79 -3.95
C GLU A 56 -13.81 -17.59 -2.66
N ARG A 57 -13.77 -18.92 -2.76
CA ARG A 57 -13.93 -19.79 -1.60
C ARG A 57 -12.57 -20.21 -1.08
N PRO A 58 -12.15 -19.75 0.12
CA PRO A 58 -10.89 -20.18 0.72
C PRO A 58 -10.89 -21.68 1.04
N LYS A 59 -9.71 -22.29 1.07
CA LYS A 59 -9.51 -23.69 1.45
C LYS A 59 -9.58 -23.89 2.98
N SER A 60 -9.02 -22.91 3.72
CA SER A 60 -9.02 -22.93 5.19
C SER A 60 -8.97 -21.51 5.76
N GLY A 61 -9.05 -21.43 7.09
CA GLY A 61 -9.05 -20.18 7.84
C GLY A 61 -10.45 -19.72 8.24
N GLN A 62 -10.53 -18.47 8.73
CA GLN A 62 -11.78 -17.86 9.15
C GLN A 62 -11.83 -16.39 8.73
N ILE A 63 -13.02 -15.92 8.37
CA ILE A 63 -13.29 -14.50 8.10
C ILE A 63 -14.52 -14.10 8.91
N SER A 64 -14.39 -13.03 9.71
CA SER A 64 -15.50 -12.45 10.47
C SER A 64 -15.56 -10.93 10.28
N VAL A 65 -16.79 -10.38 10.29
CA VAL A 65 -17.05 -8.94 10.18
C VAL A 65 -18.08 -8.55 11.24
N SER A 66 -17.75 -7.59 12.10
CA SER A 66 -18.56 -7.19 13.26
C SER A 66 -19.05 -8.40 14.05
N ASP A 67 -18.12 -9.31 14.39
CA ASP A 67 -18.35 -10.54 15.17
C ASP A 67 -19.22 -11.60 14.48
N VAL A 68 -19.65 -11.35 13.24
CA VAL A 68 -20.37 -12.33 12.42
C VAL A 68 -19.37 -13.10 11.55
N VAL A 69 -19.27 -14.41 11.75
CA VAL A 69 -18.44 -15.27 10.92
C VAL A 69 -19.10 -15.46 9.55
N VAL A 70 -18.41 -15.03 8.48
CA VAL A 70 -18.89 -15.16 7.10
C VAL A 70 -18.21 -16.30 6.33
N PHE A 71 -17.07 -16.75 6.82
CA PHE A 71 -16.39 -17.96 6.35
C PHE A 71 -15.69 -18.65 7.52
N SER A 72 -15.77 -19.99 7.56
CA SER A 72 -14.96 -20.81 8.45
C SER A 72 -14.73 -22.18 7.80
N GLY A 73 -13.48 -22.47 7.47
CA GLY A 73 -13.09 -23.76 6.92
C GLY A 73 -13.38 -24.92 7.85
N SER A 74 -13.10 -24.77 9.17
CA SER A 74 -13.32 -25.80 10.19
C SER A 74 -14.80 -26.13 10.43
N ARG A 75 -15.70 -25.15 10.23
CA ARG A 75 -17.16 -25.31 10.41
C ARG A 75 -17.89 -25.57 9.10
N GLY A 76 -17.20 -25.61 7.94
CA GLY A 76 -17.81 -25.72 6.63
C GLY A 76 -18.71 -24.53 6.26
N LEU A 77 -18.60 -23.41 6.99
CA LEU A 77 -19.46 -22.22 6.79
C LEU A 77 -18.94 -21.37 5.64
N PHE A 78 -19.82 -21.07 4.69
CA PHE A 78 -19.57 -20.12 3.61
C PHE A 78 -20.82 -19.29 3.32
N VAL A 79 -20.78 -18.02 3.68
CA VAL A 79 -21.83 -17.05 3.36
C VAL A 79 -21.57 -16.50 1.96
N PRO A 80 -22.50 -16.63 0.99
CA PRO A 80 -22.33 -16.13 -0.36
C PRO A 80 -22.30 -14.59 -0.41
N PRO A 81 -21.70 -13.96 -1.45
CA PRO A 81 -21.50 -12.51 -1.53
C PRO A 81 -22.75 -11.68 -1.29
N ASN A 82 -23.87 -12.06 -1.90
CA ASN A 82 -25.17 -11.37 -1.80
C ASN A 82 -25.81 -11.42 -0.41
N ARG A 83 -25.21 -12.13 0.54
CA ARG A 83 -25.67 -12.23 1.94
C ARG A 83 -24.69 -11.61 2.94
N ARG A 84 -23.52 -11.13 2.48
CA ARG A 84 -22.52 -10.52 3.36
C ARG A 84 -22.81 -9.06 3.67
N GLY A 85 -23.57 -8.35 2.82
CA GLY A 85 -23.92 -6.92 3.02
C GLY A 85 -22.71 -6.00 2.87
N PHE A 86 -21.74 -6.36 2.03
CA PHE A 86 -20.56 -5.56 1.73
C PHE A 86 -20.76 -4.79 0.43
N GLY A 87 -20.15 -3.60 0.34
CA GLY A 87 -20.02 -2.86 -0.91
C GLY A 87 -18.73 -3.29 -1.61
N MET A 88 -18.77 -3.41 -2.94
CA MET A 88 -17.57 -3.72 -3.71
C MET A 88 -17.49 -2.87 -4.99
N VAL A 89 -16.30 -2.35 -5.25
CA VAL A 89 -15.93 -1.70 -6.51
C VAL A 89 -14.87 -2.56 -7.18
N PHE A 90 -15.14 -2.97 -8.41
CA PHE A 90 -14.23 -3.76 -9.24
C PHE A 90 -13.30 -2.85 -10.04
N GLN A 91 -12.17 -3.37 -10.47
CA GLN A 91 -11.19 -2.68 -11.32
C GLN A 91 -11.80 -2.12 -12.61
N SER A 92 -12.74 -2.85 -13.23
CA SER A 92 -13.46 -2.44 -14.44
C SER A 92 -14.68 -1.54 -14.19
N TYR A 93 -14.89 -1.09 -12.92
CA TYR A 93 -16.08 -0.37 -12.44
C TYR A 93 -17.40 -1.14 -12.57
N ALA A 94 -17.51 -2.06 -13.53
CA ALA A 94 -18.68 -2.91 -13.80
C ALA A 94 -20.01 -2.12 -13.85
N ILE A 95 -20.01 -0.92 -14.43
CA ILE A 95 -21.22 -0.11 -14.62
C ILE A 95 -22.11 -0.75 -15.71
N TRP A 96 -23.43 -0.60 -15.59
CA TRP A 96 -24.36 -1.04 -16.61
C TRP A 96 -24.50 0.03 -17.70
N PRO A 97 -24.04 -0.26 -18.95
CA PRO A 97 -23.92 0.76 -20.00
C PRO A 97 -25.30 1.23 -20.52
N HIS A 98 -26.32 0.42 -20.39
CA HIS A 98 -27.70 0.70 -20.83
C HIS A 98 -28.55 1.46 -19.79
N MET A 99 -27.96 1.83 -18.65
CA MET A 99 -28.62 2.55 -17.57
C MET A 99 -28.00 3.95 -17.42
N ASP A 100 -28.83 4.90 -16.97
CA ASP A 100 -28.37 6.20 -16.51
C ASP A 100 -27.69 6.13 -15.13
N VAL A 101 -27.22 7.26 -14.63
CA VAL A 101 -26.53 7.38 -13.33
C VAL A 101 -27.48 6.99 -12.17
N PHE A 102 -28.74 7.46 -12.23
CA PHE A 102 -29.73 7.15 -11.21
C PHE A 102 -30.03 5.65 -11.17
N SER A 103 -30.34 5.06 -12.31
CA SER A 103 -30.71 3.65 -12.43
C SER A 103 -29.56 2.70 -12.02
N ASN A 104 -28.31 3.02 -12.42
CA ASN A 104 -27.13 2.29 -11.96
C ASN A 104 -27.03 2.30 -10.42
N THR A 105 -27.24 3.46 -9.80
CA THR A 105 -27.16 3.62 -8.34
C THR A 105 -28.34 2.96 -7.64
N ALA A 106 -29.55 3.03 -8.20
CA ALA A 106 -30.77 2.46 -7.63
C ALA A 106 -30.83 0.93 -7.69
N PHE A 107 -30.14 0.32 -8.66
CA PHE A 107 -30.25 -1.11 -8.94
C PHE A 107 -30.07 -2.03 -7.72
N PRO A 108 -29.06 -1.85 -6.85
CA PRO A 108 -28.90 -2.68 -5.65
C PRO A 108 -30.11 -2.61 -4.70
N LEU A 109 -30.78 -1.45 -4.60
CA LEU A 109 -31.98 -1.28 -3.77
C LEU A 109 -33.20 -1.98 -4.36
N GLN A 110 -33.30 -2.05 -5.70
CA GLN A 110 -34.42 -2.66 -6.41
C GLN A 110 -34.38 -4.19 -6.37
N VAL A 111 -33.17 -4.78 -6.53
CA VAL A 111 -32.98 -6.25 -6.58
C VAL A 111 -32.67 -6.84 -5.20
N GLY A 112 -32.41 -6.00 -4.20
CA GLY A 112 -32.11 -6.40 -2.84
C GLY A 112 -33.27 -7.17 -2.17
N ARG A 113 -32.94 -7.83 -1.05
CA ARG A 113 -33.94 -8.55 -0.24
C ARG A 113 -34.88 -7.62 0.51
N VAL A 114 -34.37 -6.48 0.96
CA VAL A 114 -35.15 -5.43 1.59
C VAL A 114 -35.86 -4.67 0.49
N LYS A 115 -37.19 -4.53 0.64
CA LYS A 115 -37.98 -3.78 -0.32
C LYS A 115 -38.14 -2.35 0.15
N PHE A 116 -37.82 -1.42 -0.74
CA PHE A 116 -37.97 0.02 -0.53
C PHE A 116 -39.06 0.56 -1.43
N SER A 117 -39.80 1.56 -0.94
CA SER A 117 -40.71 2.34 -1.75
C SER A 117 -39.93 3.19 -2.77
N ARG A 118 -40.62 3.66 -3.82
CA ARG A 118 -40.00 4.54 -4.83
C ARG A 118 -39.45 5.82 -4.22
N ALA A 119 -40.10 6.40 -3.25
CA ALA A 119 -39.64 7.59 -2.54
C ALA A 119 -38.39 7.34 -1.70
N GLU A 120 -38.30 6.19 -1.02
CA GLU A 120 -37.12 5.81 -0.27
C GLU A 120 -35.92 5.54 -1.18
N ILE A 121 -36.15 4.91 -2.34
CA ILE A 121 -35.09 4.69 -3.35
C ILE A 121 -34.59 6.04 -3.85
N ASP A 122 -35.49 6.96 -4.25
CA ASP A 122 -35.08 8.28 -4.73
C ASP A 122 -34.25 9.04 -3.67
N ALA A 123 -34.73 9.08 -2.43
CA ALA A 123 -34.01 9.75 -1.34
C ALA A 123 -32.61 9.15 -1.07
N LYS A 124 -32.49 7.81 -1.02
CA LYS A 124 -31.21 7.13 -0.79
C LYS A 124 -30.24 7.36 -1.95
N VAL A 125 -30.72 7.24 -3.19
CA VAL A 125 -29.90 7.45 -4.40
C VAL A 125 -29.42 8.88 -4.46
N MET A 126 -30.30 9.88 -4.28
CA MET A 126 -29.90 11.29 -4.34
C MET A 126 -28.93 11.66 -3.23
N LYS A 127 -29.11 11.12 -2.00
CA LYS A 127 -28.14 11.30 -0.90
C LYS A 127 -26.75 10.82 -1.27
N VAL A 128 -26.63 9.63 -1.87
CA VAL A 128 -25.33 9.07 -2.25
C VAL A 128 -24.75 9.78 -3.47
N LEU A 129 -25.57 10.11 -4.48
CA LEU A 129 -25.12 10.86 -5.65
C LEU A 129 -24.56 12.24 -5.26
N ALA A 130 -25.21 12.93 -4.32
CA ALA A 130 -24.71 14.19 -3.77
C ALA A 130 -23.35 14.00 -3.06
N ALA A 131 -23.20 12.94 -2.25
CA ALA A 131 -21.92 12.64 -1.57
C ALA A 131 -20.74 12.42 -2.54
N VAL A 132 -21.02 11.79 -3.70
CA VAL A 132 -20.00 11.58 -4.76
C VAL A 132 -20.02 12.67 -5.84
N GLN A 133 -20.79 13.75 -5.66
CA GLN A 133 -20.88 14.91 -6.58
C GLN A 133 -21.36 14.52 -7.99
N LEU A 134 -22.33 13.63 -8.11
CA LEU A 134 -22.96 13.21 -9.37
C LEU A 134 -24.47 13.49 -9.44
N ASP A 135 -25.05 14.18 -8.46
CA ASP A 135 -26.48 14.47 -8.37
C ASP A 135 -27.00 15.28 -9.58
N HIS A 136 -26.20 16.21 -10.07
CA HIS A 136 -26.50 17.02 -11.26
C HIS A 136 -26.43 16.22 -12.59
N LEU A 137 -25.95 14.98 -12.57
CA LEU A 137 -25.84 14.07 -13.73
C LEU A 137 -26.79 12.86 -13.61
N ARG A 138 -27.79 12.89 -12.72
CA ARG A 138 -28.66 11.75 -12.39
C ARG A 138 -29.27 11.05 -13.62
N ASP A 139 -29.70 11.82 -14.62
CA ASP A 139 -30.38 11.33 -15.82
C ASP A 139 -29.43 11.11 -17.00
N ARG A 140 -28.09 11.25 -16.78
CA ARG A 140 -27.08 11.07 -17.80
C ARG A 140 -26.77 9.59 -18.02
N GLU A 141 -26.67 9.15 -19.26
CA GLU A 141 -26.23 7.79 -19.60
C GLU A 141 -24.83 7.51 -19.04
N ALA A 142 -24.63 6.36 -18.40
CA ALA A 142 -23.38 6.01 -17.75
C ALA A 142 -22.19 5.95 -18.73
N THR A 143 -22.41 5.61 -20.00
CA THR A 143 -21.40 5.58 -21.06
C THR A 143 -20.87 6.95 -21.47
N LYS A 144 -21.63 8.01 -21.20
CA LYS A 144 -21.25 9.40 -21.52
C LYS A 144 -20.49 10.10 -20.38
N LEU A 145 -20.17 9.36 -19.32
CA LEU A 145 -19.37 9.85 -18.19
C LEU A 145 -17.88 9.75 -18.49
N SER A 146 -17.09 10.70 -17.96
CA SER A 146 -15.63 10.58 -17.91
C SER A 146 -15.20 9.43 -16.98
N GLY A 147 -13.96 8.94 -17.12
CA GLY A 147 -13.45 7.84 -16.28
C GLY A 147 -13.59 8.10 -14.78
N GLY A 148 -13.27 9.31 -14.30
CA GLY A 148 -13.47 9.68 -12.89
C GLY A 148 -14.94 9.77 -12.47
N GLN A 149 -15.84 10.16 -13.38
CA GLN A 149 -17.28 10.12 -13.11
C GLN A 149 -17.81 8.68 -13.06
N GLN A 150 -17.31 7.80 -13.94
CA GLN A 150 -17.66 6.36 -13.91
C GLN A 150 -17.20 5.70 -12.60
N GLN A 151 -16.01 6.04 -12.14
CA GLN A 151 -15.52 5.58 -10.84
C GLN A 151 -16.40 6.05 -9.68
N ARG A 152 -16.77 7.36 -9.65
CA ARG A 152 -17.69 7.88 -8.63
C ARG A 152 -19.06 7.19 -8.69
N LEU A 153 -19.55 6.86 -9.89
CA LEU A 153 -20.77 6.09 -10.07
C LEU A 153 -20.65 4.67 -9.50
N ALA A 154 -19.53 3.98 -9.73
CA ALA A 154 -19.27 2.68 -9.14
C ALA A 154 -19.22 2.74 -7.59
N LEU A 155 -18.62 3.80 -7.04
CA LEU A 155 -18.64 4.07 -5.59
C LEU A 155 -20.06 4.33 -5.08
N ALA A 156 -20.84 5.18 -5.75
CA ALA A 156 -22.24 5.45 -5.38
C ALA A 156 -23.05 4.15 -5.30
N ARG A 157 -22.89 3.29 -6.31
CA ARG A 157 -23.57 2.00 -6.36
C ARG A 157 -23.15 1.08 -5.20
N ALA A 158 -21.88 1.07 -4.82
CA ALA A 158 -21.40 0.28 -3.70
C ALA A 158 -21.88 0.82 -2.33
N LEU A 159 -22.06 2.14 -2.23
CA LEU A 159 -22.42 2.84 -0.99
C LEU A 159 -23.92 2.94 -0.73
N VAL A 160 -24.78 2.84 -1.77
CA VAL A 160 -26.24 3.09 -1.65
C VAL A 160 -26.94 2.15 -0.67
N MET A 161 -26.40 0.95 -0.46
CA MET A 161 -26.87 -0.03 0.52
C MET A 161 -26.36 0.23 1.95
N GLU A 162 -25.62 1.31 2.18
CA GLU A 162 -24.98 1.66 3.46
C GLU A 162 -24.19 0.48 4.06
N PRO A 163 -23.21 -0.08 3.30
CA PRO A 163 -22.53 -1.29 3.71
C PRO A 163 -21.61 -1.04 4.93
N LYS A 164 -21.43 -2.06 5.79
CA LYS A 164 -20.49 -2.00 6.92
C LYS A 164 -19.04 -2.05 6.48
N LEU A 165 -18.77 -2.72 5.35
CA LEU A 165 -17.43 -2.93 4.80
C LEU A 165 -17.44 -2.59 3.31
N LEU A 166 -16.52 -1.74 2.89
CA LEU A 166 -16.29 -1.38 1.49
C LEU A 166 -15.01 -2.05 0.99
N LEU A 167 -15.11 -2.77 -0.12
CA LEU A 167 -14.02 -3.50 -0.75
C LEU A 167 -13.71 -2.84 -2.11
N LEU A 168 -12.47 -2.43 -2.32
CA LEU A 168 -12.03 -1.69 -3.51
C LEU A 168 -10.89 -2.44 -4.20
N ASP A 169 -11.14 -3.00 -5.38
CA ASP A 169 -10.18 -3.77 -6.18
C ASP A 169 -9.57 -2.86 -7.26
N GLU A 170 -8.40 -2.29 -7.00
CA GLU A 170 -7.65 -1.38 -7.88
C GLU A 170 -8.51 -0.28 -8.54
N PRO A 171 -9.32 0.48 -7.78
CA PRO A 171 -10.33 1.36 -8.37
C PRO A 171 -9.75 2.55 -9.15
N LEU A 172 -8.47 2.90 -8.96
CA LEU A 172 -7.81 4.03 -9.63
C LEU A 172 -6.93 3.64 -10.82
N SER A 173 -6.78 2.33 -11.10
CA SER A 173 -5.81 1.82 -12.09
C SER A 173 -6.07 2.30 -13.52
N ASN A 174 -7.33 2.56 -13.88
CA ASN A 174 -7.75 2.96 -15.23
C ASN A 174 -7.78 4.48 -15.45
N LEU A 175 -7.26 5.28 -14.50
CA LEU A 175 -7.23 6.74 -14.57
C LEU A 175 -5.84 7.25 -14.95
N ASP A 176 -5.81 8.38 -15.68
CA ASP A 176 -4.58 9.13 -15.89
C ASP A 176 -4.01 9.70 -14.57
N ALA A 177 -2.73 10.08 -14.57
CA ALA A 177 -2.02 10.48 -13.36
C ALA A 177 -2.68 11.65 -12.61
N LYS A 178 -3.13 12.69 -13.34
CA LYS A 178 -3.75 13.88 -12.75
C LYS A 178 -5.11 13.55 -12.13
N LEU A 179 -5.92 12.78 -12.84
CA LEU A 179 -7.24 12.36 -12.35
C LEU A 179 -7.10 11.39 -11.17
N ARG A 180 -6.09 10.50 -11.19
CA ARG A 180 -5.78 9.59 -10.08
C ARG A 180 -5.45 10.36 -8.80
N GLU A 181 -4.63 11.42 -8.91
CA GLU A 181 -4.31 12.28 -7.78
C GLU A 181 -5.55 12.94 -7.18
N LEU A 182 -6.41 13.55 -8.02
CA LEU A 182 -7.68 14.14 -7.55
C LEU A 182 -8.58 13.11 -6.88
N MET A 183 -8.68 11.91 -7.46
CA MET A 183 -9.53 10.84 -6.91
C MET A 183 -8.99 10.23 -5.62
N ARG A 184 -7.68 10.27 -5.36
CA ARG A 184 -7.12 9.92 -4.04
C ARG A 184 -7.66 10.84 -2.94
N PHE A 185 -7.64 12.15 -3.15
CA PHE A 185 -8.19 13.11 -2.18
C PHE A 185 -9.68 12.90 -1.96
N GLU A 186 -10.43 12.63 -3.04
CA GLU A 186 -11.87 12.39 -2.97
C GLU A 186 -12.20 11.11 -2.18
N LEU A 187 -11.50 9.99 -2.43
CA LEU A 187 -11.65 8.75 -1.67
C LEU A 187 -11.35 8.96 -0.18
N LYS A 188 -10.27 9.70 0.12
CA LYS A 188 -9.92 10.01 1.52
C LYS A 188 -10.98 10.85 2.20
N ARG A 189 -11.56 11.84 1.48
CA ARG A 189 -12.67 12.67 1.97
C ARG A 189 -13.90 11.81 2.28
N LEU A 190 -14.35 11.03 1.29
CA LEU A 190 -15.53 10.17 1.42
C LEU A 190 -15.40 9.17 2.58
N GLN A 191 -14.24 8.50 2.70
CA GLN A 191 -14.01 7.55 3.78
C GLN A 191 -14.08 8.23 5.15
N ARG A 192 -13.52 9.44 5.28
CA ARG A 192 -13.52 10.21 6.53
C ARG A 192 -14.93 10.68 6.91
N GLU A 193 -15.71 11.19 5.93
CA GLU A 193 -17.08 11.65 6.13
C GLU A 193 -18.04 10.52 6.48
N LEU A 194 -17.92 9.38 5.78
CA LEU A 194 -18.80 8.24 5.96
C LEU A 194 -18.35 7.30 7.08
N LYS A 195 -17.10 7.43 7.58
CA LYS A 195 -16.50 6.57 8.60
C LYS A 195 -16.61 5.07 8.27
N ILE A 196 -16.63 4.72 6.98
CA ILE A 196 -16.81 3.34 6.52
C ILE A 196 -15.47 2.60 6.60
N THR A 197 -15.51 1.36 7.11
CA THR A 197 -14.35 0.47 7.09
C THR A 197 -14.08 0.05 5.65
N THR A 198 -12.85 0.24 5.20
CA THR A 198 -12.48 0.03 3.80
C THR A 198 -11.27 -0.90 3.68
N VAL A 199 -11.37 -1.92 2.82
CA VAL A 199 -10.22 -2.71 2.35
C VAL A 199 -9.95 -2.34 0.90
N TYR A 200 -8.73 -1.92 0.64
CA TYR A 200 -8.28 -1.39 -0.63
C TYR A 200 -7.16 -2.26 -1.20
N VAL A 201 -7.23 -2.58 -2.47
CA VAL A 201 -6.15 -3.28 -3.18
C VAL A 201 -5.53 -2.32 -4.18
N THR A 202 -4.21 -2.25 -4.18
CA THR A 202 -3.44 -1.50 -5.17
C THR A 202 -2.04 -2.08 -5.36
N HIS A 203 -1.42 -1.79 -6.48
CA HIS A 203 0.02 -1.95 -6.70
C HIS A 203 0.75 -0.59 -6.66
N ASP A 204 0.02 0.53 -6.56
CA ASP A 204 0.57 1.89 -6.47
C ASP A 204 0.92 2.22 -5.02
N GLN A 205 2.22 2.42 -4.78
CA GLN A 205 2.75 2.74 -3.44
C GLN A 205 2.22 4.08 -2.94
N SER A 206 2.10 5.08 -3.82
CA SER A 206 1.65 6.42 -3.46
C SER A 206 0.17 6.43 -3.01
N GLU A 207 -0.67 5.57 -3.61
CA GLU A 207 -2.04 5.36 -3.16
C GLU A 207 -2.08 4.75 -1.76
N ALA A 208 -1.31 3.66 -1.55
CA ALA A 208 -1.25 2.98 -0.26
C ALA A 208 -0.78 3.91 0.86
N LEU A 209 0.31 4.66 0.64
CA LEU A 209 0.88 5.57 1.64
C LEU A 209 -0.05 6.77 1.94
N ALA A 210 -0.75 7.31 0.92
CA ALA A 210 -1.60 8.50 1.08
C ALA A 210 -2.96 8.19 1.73
N LEU A 211 -3.57 7.04 1.40
CA LEU A 211 -4.95 6.74 1.77
C LEU A 211 -5.06 6.03 3.11
N SER A 212 -4.11 5.18 3.45
CA SER A 212 -4.28 4.15 4.46
C SER A 212 -4.08 4.63 5.90
N HIS A 213 -4.75 3.96 6.83
CA HIS A 213 -4.38 3.94 8.24
C HIS A 213 -3.38 2.81 8.51
N GLN A 214 -3.54 1.69 7.79
CA GLN A 214 -2.62 0.55 7.84
C GLN A 214 -2.41 -0.01 6.42
N VAL A 215 -1.19 -0.44 6.14
CA VAL A 215 -0.79 -1.09 4.89
C VAL A 215 -0.25 -2.48 5.21
N ALA A 216 -0.75 -3.49 4.53
CA ALA A 216 -0.15 -4.82 4.49
C ALA A 216 0.60 -5.00 3.17
N VAL A 217 1.92 -5.11 3.24
CA VAL A 217 2.75 -5.41 2.07
C VAL A 217 2.75 -6.91 1.84
N MET A 218 2.33 -7.34 0.65
CA MET A 218 2.22 -8.75 0.27
C MET A 218 3.25 -9.15 -0.77
N ASN A 219 3.79 -10.36 -0.63
CA ASN A 219 4.62 -11.00 -1.63
C ASN A 219 4.37 -12.52 -1.63
N LEU A 220 4.29 -13.12 -2.81
CA LEU A 220 4.14 -14.58 -3.01
C LEU A 220 3.05 -15.21 -2.13
N GLY A 221 1.90 -14.56 -2.01
CA GLY A 221 0.76 -15.03 -1.23
C GLY A 221 0.86 -14.83 0.28
N ARG A 222 1.91 -14.16 0.79
CA ARG A 222 2.15 -13.92 2.22
C ARG A 222 2.21 -12.43 2.53
N ILE A 223 1.83 -12.07 3.73
CA ILE A 223 2.07 -10.72 4.27
C ILE A 223 3.52 -10.66 4.75
N GLN A 224 4.27 -9.67 4.27
CA GLN A 224 5.66 -9.41 4.64
C GLN A 224 5.76 -8.45 5.82
N GLN A 225 4.86 -7.47 5.90
CA GLN A 225 4.77 -6.49 6.98
C GLN A 225 3.39 -5.87 7.00
N ILE A 226 2.87 -5.58 8.20
CA ILE A 226 1.72 -4.71 8.42
C ILE A 226 2.17 -3.55 9.32
N GLY A 227 1.78 -2.33 8.96
CA GLY A 227 2.10 -1.14 9.75
C GLY A 227 1.39 0.10 9.25
N SER A 228 1.60 1.23 9.93
CA SER A 228 1.21 2.53 9.41
C SER A 228 2.00 2.83 8.12
N PRO A 229 1.52 3.73 7.25
CA PRO A 229 2.29 4.16 6.07
C PRO A 229 3.72 4.58 6.39
N ARG A 230 3.93 5.27 7.52
CA ARG A 230 5.26 5.67 7.98
C ARG A 230 6.11 4.48 8.41
N ASP A 231 5.55 3.52 9.15
CA ASP A 231 6.31 2.32 9.57
C ASP A 231 6.77 1.51 8.36
N ILE A 232 5.89 1.36 7.35
CA ILE A 232 6.23 0.63 6.12
C ILE A 232 7.37 1.32 5.36
N TYR A 233 7.37 2.66 5.28
CA TYR A 233 8.35 3.43 4.53
C TYR A 233 9.64 3.68 5.29
N GLU A 234 9.54 4.14 6.55
CA GLU A 234 10.68 4.58 7.36
C GLU A 234 11.33 3.42 8.15
N ARG A 235 10.59 2.32 8.40
CA ARG A 235 11.01 1.20 9.24
C ARG A 235 10.68 -0.17 8.60
N PRO A 236 11.18 -0.43 7.38
CA PRO A 236 10.95 -1.72 6.73
C PRO A 236 11.57 -2.85 7.57
N GLN A 237 10.82 -3.97 7.71
CA GLN A 237 11.26 -5.12 8.50
C GLN A 237 12.16 -6.06 7.71
N ASN A 238 12.12 -5.99 6.37
CA ASN A 238 12.97 -6.81 5.51
C ASN A 238 13.31 -6.08 4.21
N GLN A 239 14.30 -6.61 3.50
CA GLN A 239 14.80 -6.03 2.26
C GLN A 239 13.74 -5.92 1.17
N PHE A 240 12.82 -6.91 1.07
CA PHE A 240 11.75 -6.86 0.10
C PHE A 240 10.85 -5.64 0.31
N VAL A 241 10.42 -5.38 1.56
CA VAL A 241 9.58 -4.20 1.86
C VAL A 241 10.33 -2.90 1.58
N ALA A 242 11.62 -2.82 1.95
CA ALA A 242 12.45 -1.65 1.70
C ALA A 242 12.61 -1.34 0.21
N ASP A 243 12.80 -2.39 -0.62
CA ASP A 243 12.96 -2.28 -2.07
C ASP A 243 11.64 -2.01 -2.79
N PHE A 244 10.59 -2.69 -2.36
CA PHE A 244 9.28 -2.56 -3.00
C PHE A 244 8.61 -1.22 -2.71
N VAL A 245 8.83 -0.62 -1.51
CA VAL A 245 8.18 0.66 -1.13
C VAL A 245 9.17 1.81 -1.20
N GLY A 246 9.18 2.50 -2.33
CA GLY A 246 10.10 3.60 -2.62
C GLY A 246 11.48 3.15 -3.08
N SER A 247 12.34 4.11 -3.42
CA SER A 247 13.75 3.85 -3.75
C SER A 247 14.57 3.73 -2.47
N THR A 248 15.62 2.89 -2.48
CA THR A 248 16.55 2.77 -1.36
C THR A 248 17.96 2.42 -1.82
N ASN A 249 18.96 2.89 -1.09
CA ASN A 249 20.33 2.42 -1.21
C ASN A 249 20.51 1.25 -0.24
N PHE A 250 20.93 0.10 -0.73
CA PHE A 250 21.30 -1.02 0.13
C PHE A 250 22.83 -1.04 0.34
N VAL A 251 23.24 -1.18 1.58
CA VAL A 251 24.65 -1.31 1.96
C VAL A 251 24.80 -2.52 2.88
N ASP A 252 25.62 -3.47 2.49
CA ASP A 252 25.91 -4.63 3.33
C ASP A 252 26.78 -4.24 4.52
N GLY A 253 26.52 -4.85 5.66
CA GLY A 253 27.28 -4.55 6.86
C GLY A 253 27.36 -5.70 7.86
N ARG A 254 28.23 -5.50 8.85
CA ARG A 254 28.37 -6.39 10.01
C ARG A 254 28.27 -5.58 11.28
N VAL A 255 27.47 -6.03 12.22
CA VAL A 255 27.30 -5.39 13.53
C VAL A 255 28.60 -5.46 14.31
N LEU A 256 29.16 -4.30 14.66
CA LEU A 256 30.36 -4.19 15.51
C LEU A 256 30.00 -4.22 17.00
N ALA A 257 29.02 -3.43 17.39
CA ALA A 257 28.60 -3.26 18.77
C ALA A 257 27.15 -2.77 18.89
N VAL A 258 26.53 -3.05 20.00
CA VAL A 258 25.27 -2.43 20.43
C VAL A 258 25.60 -1.05 20.95
N ASP A 259 24.84 -0.03 20.53
CA ASP A 259 24.99 1.34 21.03
C ASP A 259 24.37 1.48 22.43
N ALA A 260 24.80 2.51 23.17
CA ALA A 260 24.22 2.84 24.48
C ALA A 260 22.74 3.27 24.38
N GLU A 261 22.34 3.82 23.24
CA GLU A 261 20.95 4.16 22.93
C GLU A 261 20.22 2.94 22.39
N GLN A 262 19.09 2.59 23.01
CA GLN A 262 18.31 1.40 22.68
C GLN A 262 17.85 1.40 21.20
N GLY A 263 18.06 0.28 20.52
CA GLY A 263 17.71 0.10 19.12
C GLY A 263 18.74 0.60 18.13
N PHE A 264 19.86 1.23 18.61
CA PHE A 264 20.96 1.65 17.75
C PHE A 264 22.16 0.72 17.84
N TYR A 265 22.88 0.62 16.71
CA TYR A 265 24.02 -0.28 16.53
C TYR A 265 25.11 0.41 15.72
N ARG A 266 26.36 0.07 16.01
CA ARG A 266 27.49 0.43 15.15
C ARG A 266 27.73 -0.72 14.17
N ILE A 267 27.75 -0.41 12.90
CA ILE A 267 27.80 -1.37 11.81
C ILE A 267 28.98 -1.02 10.91
N ASP A 268 29.85 -1.99 10.68
CA ASP A 268 30.96 -1.89 9.73
C ASP A 268 30.44 -2.16 8.32
N THR A 269 30.78 -1.29 7.38
CA THR A 269 30.33 -1.37 5.99
C THR A 269 31.45 -0.96 5.03
N GLU A 270 31.28 -1.25 3.75
CA GLU A 270 32.22 -0.85 2.70
C GLU A 270 32.38 0.68 2.54
N ILE A 271 31.40 1.47 3.04
CA ILE A 271 31.45 2.95 3.03
C ILE A 271 31.88 3.54 4.36
N GLY A 272 32.36 2.69 5.28
CA GLY A 272 32.82 3.07 6.63
C GLY A 272 31.86 2.58 7.74
N ALA A 273 32.22 2.86 8.98
CA ALA A 273 31.41 2.50 10.13
C ALA A 273 30.22 3.46 10.26
N LEU A 274 29.00 2.91 10.26
CA LEU A 274 27.76 3.66 10.37
C LEU A 274 27.05 3.34 11.70
N ARG A 275 26.38 4.32 12.23
CA ARG A 275 25.38 4.17 13.30
C ARG A 275 24.01 4.02 12.67
N ALA A 276 23.30 2.92 12.96
CA ALA A 276 22.02 2.58 12.35
C ALA A 276 21.02 2.13 13.39
N TYR A 277 19.74 2.31 13.10
CA TYR A 277 18.62 1.80 13.87
C TYR A 277 18.20 0.41 13.35
N SER A 278 17.84 -0.50 14.24
CA SER A 278 17.21 -1.78 13.87
C SER A 278 15.90 -1.97 14.62
N VAL A 279 14.85 -2.39 13.88
CA VAL A 279 13.54 -2.74 14.47
C VAL A 279 13.67 -4.03 15.28
N GLU A 280 14.37 -5.02 14.73
CA GLU A 280 14.63 -6.30 15.39
C GLU A 280 15.99 -6.26 16.09
N PRO A 281 16.09 -6.82 17.29
CA PRO A 281 17.38 -6.91 17.98
C PRO A 281 18.40 -7.72 17.19
N VAL A 282 19.58 -7.15 16.95
CA VAL A 282 20.72 -7.82 16.31
C VAL A 282 21.90 -7.92 17.30
N ARG A 283 22.84 -8.83 17.05
CA ARG A 283 23.99 -9.09 17.92
C ARG A 283 25.30 -8.71 17.21
N ALA A 284 26.32 -8.41 18.00
CA ALA A 284 27.66 -8.20 17.43
C ALA A 284 28.10 -9.44 16.61
N GLY A 285 28.60 -9.17 15.42
CA GLY A 285 28.99 -10.19 14.43
C GLY A 285 27.90 -10.56 13.42
N ASP A 286 26.63 -10.20 13.65
CA ASP A 286 25.54 -10.50 12.71
C ASP A 286 25.74 -9.74 11.39
N LYS A 287 25.40 -10.42 10.28
CA LYS A 287 25.30 -9.78 8.97
C LYS A 287 23.98 -9.08 8.83
N VAL A 288 24.01 -7.84 8.37
CA VAL A 288 22.82 -7.00 8.16
C VAL A 288 22.90 -6.31 6.81
N VAL A 289 21.74 -5.90 6.30
CA VAL A 289 21.63 -5.01 5.15
C VAL A 289 21.05 -3.69 5.65
N LEU A 290 21.74 -2.60 5.34
CA LEU A 290 21.27 -1.25 5.66
C LEU A 290 20.42 -0.72 4.52
N SER A 291 19.27 -0.17 4.83
CA SER A 291 18.40 0.59 3.94
C SER A 291 18.58 2.07 4.22
N ILE A 292 18.92 2.84 3.19
CA ILE A 292 19.15 4.28 3.23
C ILE A 292 18.30 4.93 2.15
N ARG A 293 17.33 5.74 2.52
CA ARG A 293 16.49 6.45 1.55
C ARG A 293 17.29 7.54 0.85
N PRO A 294 17.16 7.71 -0.48
CA PRO A 294 17.88 8.75 -1.21
C PRO A 294 17.62 10.18 -0.71
N GLU A 295 16.41 10.47 -0.29
CA GLU A 295 16.00 11.78 0.24
C GLU A 295 16.53 12.07 1.64
N ASP A 296 17.00 11.05 2.35
CA ASP A 296 17.63 11.20 3.67
C ASP A 296 19.15 11.42 3.57
N VAL A 297 19.74 11.33 2.36
CA VAL A 297 21.16 11.60 2.11
C VAL A 297 21.33 13.05 1.71
N ASP A 298 21.75 13.89 2.64
CA ASP A 298 22.05 15.31 2.40
C ASP A 298 23.46 15.49 1.82
N LEU A 299 23.60 16.42 0.86
CA LEU A 299 24.88 16.82 0.28
C LEU A 299 25.27 18.21 0.76
N SER A 300 26.53 18.37 1.18
CA SER A 300 27.11 19.63 1.67
C SER A 300 28.56 19.81 1.21
N ASP A 301 28.96 21.07 0.95
CA ASP A 301 30.37 21.41 0.66
C ASP A 301 31.23 21.43 1.93
N ALA A 302 30.62 21.62 3.10
CA ALA A 302 31.31 21.69 4.37
C ALA A 302 31.13 20.40 5.19
N GLN A 303 32.17 20.05 5.94
CA GLN A 303 32.12 18.95 6.90
C GLN A 303 31.03 19.22 7.94
N PRO A 304 30.15 18.23 8.25
CA PRO A 304 29.19 18.37 9.33
C PRO A 304 29.88 18.64 10.67
N ALA A 305 29.41 19.64 11.40
CA ALA A 305 29.92 19.95 12.73
C ALA A 305 29.47 18.94 13.80
N ASP A 306 28.33 18.29 13.59
CA ASP A 306 27.80 17.27 14.51
C ASP A 306 28.44 15.91 14.20
N THR A 307 29.26 15.43 15.14
CA THR A 307 29.94 14.14 15.05
C THR A 307 29.02 12.93 15.33
N ARG A 308 27.78 13.17 15.72
CA ARG A 308 26.79 12.10 15.96
C ARG A 308 26.08 11.65 14.68
N VAL A 309 26.17 12.42 13.60
CA VAL A 309 25.62 12.03 12.30
C VAL A 309 26.60 11.13 11.55
N ASN A 310 26.08 10.22 10.74
CA ASN A 310 26.89 9.49 9.78
C ASN A 310 27.32 10.48 8.68
N ALA A 311 28.61 10.57 8.39
CA ALA A 311 29.11 11.45 7.35
C ALA A 311 30.35 10.86 6.68
N TRP A 312 30.45 11.06 5.38
CA TRP A 312 31.57 10.59 4.58
C TRP A 312 31.83 11.48 3.37
N HIS A 313 33.05 11.43 2.86
CA HIS A 313 33.39 12.08 1.60
C HIS A 313 32.78 11.33 0.42
N ALA A 314 32.20 12.07 -0.50
CA ALA A 314 31.66 11.57 -1.74
C ALA A 314 32.05 12.45 -2.92
N MET A 315 31.97 11.90 -4.11
CA MET A 315 32.14 12.62 -5.36
C MET A 315 30.86 12.51 -6.19
N VAL A 316 30.35 13.62 -6.69
CA VAL A 316 29.20 13.62 -7.61
C VAL A 316 29.63 13.01 -8.95
N ASP A 317 29.06 11.85 -9.29
CA ASP A 317 29.33 11.14 -10.54
C ASP A 317 28.36 11.51 -11.65
N GLN A 318 27.05 11.54 -11.32
CA GLN A 318 25.97 11.90 -12.25
C GLN A 318 24.89 12.69 -11.54
N LYS A 319 24.08 13.40 -12.33
CA LYS A 319 22.86 14.07 -11.83
C LYS A 319 21.76 14.06 -12.86
N VAL A 320 20.50 13.91 -12.39
CA VAL A 320 19.29 13.90 -13.24
C VAL A 320 18.25 14.81 -12.63
N PHE A 321 17.74 15.75 -13.45
CA PHE A 321 16.65 16.64 -13.06
C PHE A 321 15.29 15.98 -13.32
N LEU A 322 14.47 15.84 -12.27
CA LEU A 322 13.16 15.21 -12.32
C LEU A 322 11.98 16.22 -12.23
N GLY A 323 12.27 17.51 -12.33
CA GLY A 323 11.27 18.58 -12.15
C GLY A 323 11.14 18.97 -10.68
N GLU A 324 10.51 18.16 -9.88
CA GLU A 324 10.31 18.39 -8.43
C GLU A 324 11.51 18.00 -7.56
N ALA A 325 12.44 17.21 -8.08
CA ALA A 325 13.63 16.74 -7.39
C ALA A 325 14.85 16.73 -8.30
N MET A 326 16.04 16.66 -7.69
CA MET A 326 17.31 16.41 -8.33
C MET A 326 17.91 15.13 -7.76
N ASP A 327 18.09 14.11 -8.59
CA ASP A 327 18.78 12.87 -8.23
C ASP A 327 20.28 12.99 -8.55
N PHE A 328 21.11 12.71 -7.55
CA PHE A 328 22.56 12.64 -7.66
C PHE A 328 23.02 11.20 -7.45
N GLN A 329 23.82 10.68 -8.38
CA GLN A 329 24.64 9.50 -8.10
C GLN A 329 25.97 9.99 -7.52
N ILE A 330 26.28 9.55 -6.31
CA ILE A 330 27.49 9.90 -5.59
C ILE A 330 28.34 8.67 -5.36
N LYS A 331 29.66 8.79 -5.60
CA LYS A 331 30.66 7.75 -5.30
C LYS A 331 31.21 7.93 -3.90
N VAL A 332 31.14 6.88 -3.10
CA VAL A 332 31.76 6.75 -1.78
C VAL A 332 32.65 5.54 -1.81
N GLY A 333 33.99 5.77 -1.96
CA GLY A 333 34.90 4.67 -2.31
C GLY A 333 34.52 4.05 -3.65
N GLU A 334 34.34 2.75 -3.67
CA GLU A 334 33.92 1.99 -4.87
C GLU A 334 32.39 1.91 -5.00
N ARG A 335 31.63 2.34 -3.99
CA ARG A 335 30.15 2.25 -3.98
C ARG A 335 29.51 3.49 -4.57
N THR A 336 28.44 3.27 -5.35
CA THR A 336 27.57 4.35 -5.81
C THR A 336 26.31 4.37 -4.97
N LEU A 337 25.97 5.54 -4.42
CA LEU A 337 24.73 5.80 -3.70
C LEU A 337 23.89 6.84 -4.45
N LEU A 338 22.57 6.76 -4.30
CA LEU A 338 21.65 7.76 -4.80
C LEU A 338 21.32 8.74 -3.68
N SER A 339 21.40 10.05 -3.96
CA SER A 339 20.89 11.12 -3.10
C SER A 339 19.83 11.89 -3.88
N ARG A 340 18.67 12.11 -3.27
CA ARG A 340 17.58 12.90 -3.84
C ARG A 340 17.41 14.19 -3.07
N THR A 341 17.59 15.31 -3.75
CA THR A 341 17.55 16.63 -3.13
C THR A 341 16.51 17.54 -3.76
N HIS A 342 16.31 18.71 -3.13
CA HIS A 342 15.50 19.77 -3.73
C HIS A 342 16.13 20.22 -5.07
N PRO A 343 15.33 20.57 -6.10
CA PRO A 343 15.84 20.91 -7.44
C PRO A 343 16.69 22.20 -7.49
N SER A 344 16.72 23.00 -6.42
CA SER A 344 17.60 24.17 -6.31
C SER A 344 19.08 23.83 -6.06
N VAL A 345 19.39 22.60 -5.63
CA VAL A 345 20.76 22.14 -5.41
C VAL A 345 21.47 22.02 -6.78
N ARG A 346 22.59 22.75 -6.95
CA ARG A 346 23.28 22.90 -8.24
C ARG A 346 24.66 22.28 -8.27
N THR A 347 24.99 21.41 -7.33
CA THR A 347 26.31 20.76 -7.22
C THR A 347 26.77 20.22 -8.57
N PRO A 348 27.97 20.61 -9.07
CA PRO A 348 28.52 20.12 -10.34
C PRO A 348 28.93 18.65 -10.29
N ILE A 349 28.93 18.00 -11.45
CA ILE A 349 29.53 16.67 -11.62
C ILE A 349 31.05 16.80 -11.40
N GLY A 350 31.66 15.83 -10.73
CA GLY A 350 33.08 15.81 -10.36
C GLY A 350 33.39 16.57 -9.06
N GLN A 351 32.43 17.31 -8.48
CA GLN A 351 32.66 18.01 -7.22
C GLN A 351 32.74 17.00 -6.06
N ARG A 352 33.70 17.21 -5.15
CA ARG A 352 33.75 16.54 -3.87
C ARG A 352 32.81 17.20 -2.90
N VAL A 353 32.03 16.39 -2.21
CA VAL A 353 31.02 16.81 -1.24
C VAL A 353 31.10 15.95 0.02
N TRP A 354 30.51 16.44 1.10
CA TRP A 354 30.15 15.63 2.25
C TRP A 354 28.74 15.10 2.06
N ALA A 355 28.59 13.77 2.08
CA ALA A 355 27.28 13.13 2.23
C ALA A 355 27.07 12.86 3.72
N ARG A 356 25.89 13.20 4.20
CA ARG A 356 25.51 13.00 5.61
C ARG A 356 24.12 12.39 5.72
N ILE A 357 23.90 11.63 6.80
CA ILE A 357 22.61 11.07 7.13
C ILE A 357 22.46 10.91 8.64
N GLU A 358 21.27 11.18 9.16
CA GLU A 358 20.94 10.93 10.56
C GLU A 358 20.90 9.42 10.84
N PRO A 359 21.48 8.95 11.97
CA PRO A 359 21.49 7.52 12.31
C PRO A 359 20.10 6.87 12.35
N ALA A 360 19.07 7.60 12.78
CA ALA A 360 17.69 7.14 12.84
C ALA A 360 17.06 6.87 11.46
N LYS A 361 17.70 7.37 10.39
CA LYS A 361 17.29 7.21 8.99
C LYS A 361 18.04 6.08 8.26
N VAL A 362 19.01 5.46 8.94
CA VAL A 362 19.69 4.25 8.46
C VAL A 362 19.05 3.06 9.16
N VAL A 363 18.35 2.20 8.42
CA VAL A 363 17.63 1.06 8.99
C VAL A 363 18.39 -0.22 8.70
N ALA A 364 18.82 -0.90 9.75
CA ALA A 364 19.46 -2.20 9.66
C ALA A 364 18.43 -3.32 9.71
N MET A 365 18.52 -4.23 8.77
CA MET A 365 17.66 -5.41 8.67
C MET A 365 18.54 -6.67 8.65
N PRO A 366 18.07 -7.80 9.21
CA PRO A 366 18.77 -9.08 9.07
C PRO A 366 18.99 -9.42 7.59
N ALA A 367 20.17 -9.90 7.24
CA ALA A 367 20.44 -10.35 5.88
C ALA A 367 19.61 -11.62 5.58
N SER A 368 18.67 -11.53 4.63
CA SER A 368 17.83 -12.67 4.25
C SER A 368 18.66 -13.71 3.50
N ALA A 369 18.56 -14.98 3.89
CA ALA A 369 19.21 -16.08 3.18
C ALA A 369 18.62 -16.36 1.77
N GLU A 370 17.47 -15.76 1.42
CA GLU A 370 16.74 -16.07 0.17
C GLU A 370 17.15 -15.25 -1.05
N LEU A 371 17.80 -14.09 -0.90
CA LEU A 371 18.17 -13.23 -2.03
C LEU A 371 19.54 -13.55 -2.64
N GLN A 372 20.32 -14.45 -2.05
CA GLN A 372 21.62 -14.90 -2.62
C GLN A 372 21.49 -15.88 -3.82
N LYS A 373 20.26 -16.23 -4.26
CA LYS A 373 20.02 -17.17 -5.38
C LYS A 373 19.58 -16.52 -6.70
N SER A 374 19.54 -15.19 -6.78
CA SER A 374 19.09 -14.47 -8.01
C SER A 374 20.06 -13.35 -8.44
N ALA A 375 21.35 -13.46 -8.14
CA ALA A 375 22.42 -12.65 -8.73
C ALA A 375 23.20 -13.46 -9.75
#